data_ead02e0f5e75c206d57f1a5059fb9999
#
_entry.id   ead02e0f5e75c206d57f1a5059fb9999
#
_cell.length_a   1.000
_cell.length_b   1.000
_cell.length_c   1.000
_cell.angle_alpha   90.00
_cell.angle_beta   90.00
_cell.angle_gamma   90.00
#
_symmetry.space_group_name_H-M   'P 1'
#
loop_
_entity.id
_entity.type
_entity.pdbx_description
1 polymer ?
#
loop_
_entity_poly.entity_id
_entity_poly.type
_entity_poly.pdbx_seq_one_letter_code
_entity_poly.pdbx_strand_id
1 'polypeptide(L)'
;MITIILAAGSGERFANEGYLCPKPMVMVDGEPMILKMIKNCAIERPSILITNRMHRQWRIGEIVKSAGYDFFSIIELDRTTRGPAETLLMGMDSVNDDDSVLVLDCDVLHPSIVCEISKKSEFGSVFCFEDHGQEAIFSYVIFDKDGFITKVVEKEKISNFACTGAYFFPNAGRLKNACSEVLLRGVSSRGEYYMSNVLSVLIDRGEKIKMESYAPYDCIGTPRQLREFCYTKPQSLNGIRICFDIDGTLVSSPDIPGDYSTVRPIQENIDFLKKAKSRGAYIILHTARRMKTHNGNIEKVIEDIGSVTIEKMNEFNIPYDEIIFGKPWAHFYIDDLAVPAWGELDKWTGIYDESVPSRKNNAVNIKKDHVVKTTSNDGEVFWYKNMPKDVSKYFPKIFEIKENIITMEKLDGECASRIFAKCNMDFLLLKKILKSLNEIHNSVFVGEKPNICLNYAPKMIKRMSNYDYDKIGIKNIVEKYIKIMDEYCISGMSRGGLIHGDPVFSNIFVGKDVRYIDPRGKQGDYFSLWGDIFYDYSKLYQSLCGYDCIILGKEIPQNAEDLKREFMLWVSENYGTDYCKIIKQISIGLIISLIPIHDDNNVVKFVEMIKKLDSEIV
;
A
#
# COMPACT_ATOMS: atom_id res chain seq x y z
N MET A 1 30.54 -5.93 21.61
CA MET A 1 29.56 -5.14 20.82
C MET A 1 28.16 -5.39 21.37
N ILE A 2 27.44 -4.31 21.67
CA ILE A 2 26.05 -4.34 22.13
C ILE A 2 25.16 -3.90 20.99
N THR A 3 24.12 -4.68 20.68
CA THR A 3 23.12 -4.28 19.68
C THR A 3 21.96 -3.57 20.37
N ILE A 4 21.58 -2.38 19.90
CA ILE A 4 20.48 -1.58 20.44
C ILE A 4 19.41 -1.40 19.36
N ILE A 5 18.18 -1.81 19.66
CA ILE A 5 17.04 -1.66 18.75
C ILE A 5 16.14 -0.51 19.24
N LEU A 6 15.85 0.44 18.37
CA LEU A 6 15.00 1.58 18.65
C LEU A 6 13.55 1.26 18.30
N ALA A 7 12.71 0.96 19.29
CA ALA A 7 11.32 0.56 19.12
C ALA A 7 10.33 1.42 19.95
N ALA A 8 10.73 2.64 20.34
CA ALA A 8 9.97 3.52 21.22
C ALA A 8 9.15 4.62 20.51
N GLY A 9 9.16 4.65 19.18
CA GLY A 9 8.43 5.65 18.39
C GLY A 9 6.91 5.51 18.47
N SER A 10 6.16 6.61 18.25
CA SER A 10 4.69 6.66 18.33
C SER A 10 3.98 5.79 17.26
N GLY A 11 4.62 5.55 16.12
CA GLY A 11 4.03 4.77 15.03
C GLY A 11 2.85 5.47 14.32
N GLU A 12 2.76 6.80 14.35
CA GLU A 12 1.63 7.60 13.86
C GLU A 12 1.18 7.25 12.43
N ARG A 13 2.11 6.94 11.53
CA ARG A 13 1.78 6.57 10.15
C ARG A 13 0.90 5.32 10.08
N PHE A 14 1.18 4.32 10.92
CA PHE A 14 0.37 3.11 11.02
C PHE A 14 -0.95 3.40 11.74
N ALA A 15 -0.94 4.15 12.83
CA ALA A 15 -2.15 4.52 13.55
C ALA A 15 -3.12 5.33 12.67
N ASN A 16 -2.62 6.25 11.84
CA ASN A 16 -3.42 7.04 10.91
C ASN A 16 -4.08 6.20 9.80
N GLU A 17 -3.53 5.03 9.45
CA GLU A 17 -4.14 4.07 8.53
C GLU A 17 -4.96 2.98 9.24
N GLY A 18 -5.25 3.15 10.55
CA GLY A 18 -6.16 2.28 11.29
C GLY A 18 -5.53 1.03 11.89
N TYR A 19 -4.19 0.93 11.93
CA TYR A 19 -3.52 -0.11 12.71
C TYR A 19 -3.67 0.18 14.20
N LEU A 20 -4.14 -0.79 14.96
CA LEU A 20 -4.43 -0.60 16.40
C LEU A 20 -3.23 -0.92 17.30
N CYS A 21 -2.23 -1.62 16.76
CA CYS A 21 -1.02 -1.98 17.48
C CYS A 21 0.12 -0.98 17.23
N PRO A 22 1.09 -0.85 18.14
CA PRO A 22 2.29 -0.05 17.90
C PRO A 22 3.13 -0.66 16.78
N LYS A 23 3.88 0.18 16.08
CA LYS A 23 4.67 -0.19 14.91
C LYS A 23 5.49 -1.48 15.06
N PRO A 24 6.23 -1.73 16.18
CA PRO A 24 6.98 -2.98 16.34
C PRO A 24 6.12 -4.25 16.35
N MET A 25 4.83 -4.11 16.64
CA MET A 25 3.86 -5.21 16.73
C MET A 25 3.00 -5.37 15.48
N VAL A 26 3.17 -4.50 14.49
CA VAL A 26 2.50 -4.68 13.19
C VAL A 26 2.96 -5.98 12.56
N MET A 27 1.99 -6.76 12.09
CA MET A 27 2.27 -8.08 11.50
C MET A 27 2.85 -7.97 10.10
N VAL A 28 3.84 -8.81 9.83
CA VAL A 28 4.53 -8.99 8.55
C VAL A 28 4.48 -10.47 8.20
N ASP A 29 3.58 -10.87 7.32
CA ASP A 29 3.36 -12.29 6.97
C ASP A 29 3.18 -13.21 8.19
N GLY A 30 2.28 -12.81 9.10
CA GLY A 30 1.92 -13.60 10.29
C GLY A 30 2.90 -13.50 11.47
N GLU A 31 3.95 -12.68 11.40
CA GLU A 31 4.94 -12.50 12.47
C GLU A 31 5.07 -10.99 12.82
N PRO A 32 5.17 -10.60 14.11
CA PRO A 32 5.43 -9.20 14.48
C PRO A 32 6.69 -8.63 13.83
N MET A 33 6.63 -7.38 13.37
CA MET A 33 7.72 -6.67 12.70
C MET A 33 9.03 -6.77 13.46
N ILE A 34 8.99 -6.59 14.78
CA ILE A 34 10.18 -6.67 15.64
C ILE A 34 10.83 -8.05 15.61
N LEU A 35 10.04 -9.14 15.65
CA LEU A 35 10.58 -10.50 15.59
C LEU A 35 11.17 -10.79 14.21
N LYS A 36 10.50 -10.35 13.16
CA LYS A 36 10.97 -10.49 11.78
C LYS A 36 12.32 -9.80 11.59
N MET A 37 12.48 -8.58 12.11
CA MET A 37 13.73 -7.83 12.04
C MET A 37 14.85 -8.50 12.82
N ILE A 38 14.60 -8.90 14.08
CA ILE A 38 15.59 -9.60 14.93
C ILE A 38 16.10 -10.87 14.24
N LYS A 39 15.20 -11.67 13.69
CA LYS A 39 15.50 -12.91 12.98
C LYS A 39 16.33 -12.67 11.72
N ASN A 40 15.94 -11.65 10.91
CA ASN A 40 16.61 -11.35 9.65
C ASN A 40 18.05 -10.85 9.86
N CYS A 41 18.29 -10.05 10.89
CA CYS A 41 19.62 -9.50 11.22
C CYS A 41 20.53 -10.51 11.95
N ALA A 42 19.99 -11.65 12.39
CA ALA A 42 20.70 -12.65 13.18
C ALA A 42 21.39 -12.04 14.43
N ILE A 43 20.61 -11.27 15.21
CA ILE A 43 21.12 -10.53 16.37
C ILE A 43 21.57 -11.49 17.46
N GLU A 44 22.75 -11.20 18.05
CA GLU A 44 23.38 -11.98 19.10
C GLU A 44 23.43 -11.22 20.43
N ARG A 45 23.87 -11.91 21.49
CA ARG A 45 24.12 -11.32 22.83
C ARG A 45 25.38 -10.45 22.85
N PRO A 46 25.46 -9.38 23.65
CA PRO A 46 24.35 -8.75 24.40
C PRO A 46 23.50 -7.80 23.53
N SER A 47 22.23 -7.63 23.88
CA SER A 47 21.34 -6.75 23.12
C SER A 47 20.36 -6.02 24.02
N ILE A 48 19.98 -4.82 23.59
CA ILE A 48 19.03 -3.94 24.28
C ILE A 48 17.87 -3.62 23.32
N LEU A 49 16.64 -3.77 23.81
CA LEU A 49 15.44 -3.32 23.12
C LEU A 49 14.83 -2.14 23.87
N ILE A 50 14.77 -0.97 23.21
CA ILE A 50 14.20 0.23 23.82
C ILE A 50 12.75 0.38 23.34
N THR A 51 11.80 0.31 24.27
CA THR A 51 10.36 0.42 24.03
C THR A 51 9.79 1.66 24.76
N ASN A 52 8.50 1.92 24.58
CA ASN A 52 7.82 3.02 25.25
C ASN A 52 6.71 2.46 26.16
N ARG A 53 6.56 3.05 27.35
CA ARG A 53 5.54 2.69 28.33
C ARG A 53 4.11 2.81 27.79
N MET A 54 3.86 3.70 26.85
CA MET A 54 2.55 3.79 26.19
C MET A 54 2.18 2.50 25.41
N HIS A 55 3.17 1.66 25.08
CA HIS A 55 2.99 0.36 24.39
C HIS A 55 2.98 -0.83 25.34
N ARG A 56 2.98 -0.61 26.66
CA ARG A 56 3.12 -1.66 27.68
C ARG A 56 2.07 -2.76 27.58
N GLN A 57 0.82 -2.40 27.23
CA GLN A 57 -0.28 -3.37 27.03
C GLN A 57 0.03 -4.43 25.95
N TRP A 58 0.94 -4.13 25.03
CA TRP A 58 1.33 -5.03 23.94
C TRP A 58 2.47 -5.99 24.33
N ARG A 59 3.00 -5.86 25.54
CA ARG A 59 3.99 -6.79 26.13
C ARG A 59 5.16 -7.13 25.20
N ILE A 60 5.65 -6.14 24.42
CA ILE A 60 6.66 -6.32 23.36
C ILE A 60 7.88 -7.09 23.87
N GLY A 61 8.42 -6.71 25.04
CA GLY A 61 9.58 -7.37 25.62
C GLY A 61 9.32 -8.84 25.99
N GLU A 62 8.13 -9.17 26.45
CA GLU A 62 7.75 -10.56 26.78
C GLU A 62 7.61 -11.39 25.52
N ILE A 63 7.02 -10.85 24.47
CA ILE A 63 6.88 -11.52 23.16
C ILE A 63 8.27 -11.82 22.57
N VAL A 64 9.19 -10.86 22.60
CA VAL A 64 10.58 -11.06 22.16
C VAL A 64 11.26 -12.19 22.95
N LYS A 65 11.14 -12.18 24.28
CA LYS A 65 11.71 -13.24 25.13
C LYS A 65 11.09 -14.60 24.89
N SER A 66 9.75 -14.67 24.74
CA SER A 66 9.02 -15.91 24.47
C SER A 66 9.35 -16.52 23.11
N ALA A 67 9.78 -15.70 22.15
CA ALA A 67 10.25 -16.15 20.85
C ALA A 67 11.71 -16.72 20.87
N GLY A 68 12.31 -16.86 22.04
CA GLY A 68 13.66 -17.41 22.21
C GLY A 68 14.78 -16.37 22.31
N TYR A 69 14.43 -15.08 22.32
CA TYR A 69 15.39 -13.96 22.44
C TYR A 69 15.42 -13.43 23.90
N ASP A 70 15.55 -14.33 24.88
CA ASP A 70 15.56 -14.03 26.31
C ASP A 70 16.76 -13.17 26.76
N PHE A 71 17.77 -13.06 25.91
CA PHE A 71 18.99 -12.30 26.13
C PHE A 71 18.83 -10.78 25.92
N PHE A 72 17.68 -10.31 25.45
CA PHE A 72 17.44 -8.88 25.36
C PHE A 72 17.20 -8.24 26.73
N SER A 73 17.94 -7.18 27.04
CA SER A 73 17.62 -6.24 28.11
C SER A 73 16.54 -5.28 27.58
N ILE A 74 15.37 -5.25 28.25
CA ILE A 74 14.27 -4.39 27.83
C ILE A 74 14.32 -3.10 28.63
N ILE A 75 14.39 -1.96 27.91
CA ILE A 75 14.34 -0.62 28.53
C ILE A 75 13.02 0.03 28.07
N GLU A 76 12.16 0.30 29.04
CA GLU A 76 10.86 0.91 28.81
C GLU A 76 10.90 2.39 29.18
N LEU A 77 10.86 3.27 28.18
CA LEU A 77 10.86 4.72 28.39
C LEU A 77 9.50 5.18 28.90
N ASP A 78 9.49 6.11 29.83
CA ASP A 78 8.30 6.63 30.52
C ASP A 78 7.54 7.71 29.70
N ARG A 79 8.16 8.21 28.63
CA ARG A 79 7.63 9.25 27.76
C ARG A 79 8.01 9.04 26.29
N THR A 80 7.29 9.69 25.41
CA THR A 80 7.67 9.84 24.01
C THR A 80 8.86 10.79 23.90
N THR A 81 9.89 10.36 23.21
CA THR A 81 11.12 11.13 22.96
C THR A 81 10.97 12.05 21.77
N ARG A 82 11.84 13.03 21.66
CA ARG A 82 11.87 14.00 20.55
C ARG A 82 12.62 13.48 19.32
N GLY A 83 12.94 12.19 19.27
CA GLY A 83 13.57 11.53 18.13
C GLY A 83 14.54 10.42 18.51
N PRO A 84 15.09 9.71 17.51
CA PRO A 84 15.98 8.55 17.71
C PRO A 84 17.21 8.84 18.58
N ALA A 85 17.81 10.00 18.45
CA ALA A 85 19.01 10.36 19.24
C ALA A 85 18.70 10.45 20.75
N GLU A 86 17.53 11.02 21.14
CA GLU A 86 17.11 11.07 22.54
C GLU A 86 16.72 9.67 23.04
N THR A 87 16.01 8.88 22.23
CA THR A 87 15.67 7.48 22.54
C THR A 87 16.93 6.67 22.85
N LEU A 88 17.93 6.77 21.98
CA LEU A 88 19.19 6.07 22.11
C LEU A 88 19.92 6.49 23.40
N LEU A 89 20.06 7.78 23.65
CA LEU A 89 20.76 8.29 24.84
C LEU A 89 20.13 7.76 26.13
N MET A 90 18.79 7.83 26.24
CA MET A 90 18.05 7.31 27.40
C MET A 90 18.20 5.78 27.57
N GLY A 91 18.38 5.07 26.48
CA GLY A 91 18.55 3.60 26.51
C GLY A 91 19.99 3.13 26.76
N MET A 92 20.97 4.05 26.82
CA MET A 92 22.39 3.68 26.97
C MET A 92 22.94 3.82 28.41
N ASP A 93 22.11 4.07 29.41
CA ASP A 93 22.59 4.29 30.79
C ASP A 93 23.39 3.10 31.34
N SER A 94 23.05 1.87 30.97
CA SER A 94 23.73 0.64 31.39
C SER A 94 24.87 0.21 30.45
N VAL A 95 25.15 0.94 29.40
CA VAL A 95 26.22 0.63 28.41
C VAL A 95 27.51 1.28 28.89
N ASN A 96 28.62 0.53 28.97
CA ASN A 96 29.89 1.11 29.32
C ASN A 96 30.45 1.96 28.17
N ASP A 97 31.19 3.00 28.51
CA ASP A 97 31.70 3.95 27.53
C ASP A 97 32.68 3.34 26.51
N ASP A 98 33.37 2.29 26.90
CA ASP A 98 34.30 1.57 26.05
C ASP A 98 33.64 0.47 25.19
N ASP A 99 32.37 0.19 25.41
CA ASP A 99 31.64 -0.77 24.58
C ASP A 99 31.45 -0.25 23.16
N SER A 100 31.51 -1.16 22.18
CA SER A 100 31.07 -0.87 20.83
C SER A 100 29.56 -1.13 20.70
N VAL A 101 28.88 -0.30 19.93
CA VAL A 101 27.42 -0.30 19.82
C VAL A 101 26.98 -0.37 18.36
N LEU A 102 26.05 -1.29 18.07
CA LEU A 102 25.30 -1.34 16.81
C LEU A 102 23.87 -0.87 17.08
N VAL A 103 23.47 0.23 16.48
CA VAL A 103 22.11 0.81 16.58
C VAL A 103 21.31 0.41 15.35
N LEU A 104 20.09 -0.09 15.55
CA LEU A 104 19.19 -0.55 14.50
C LEU A 104 17.80 0.06 14.66
N ASP A 105 17.23 0.54 13.58
CA ASP A 105 15.81 0.88 13.49
C ASP A 105 14.97 -0.41 13.40
N CYS A 106 13.81 -0.45 14.08
CA CYS A 106 12.97 -1.66 14.17
C CYS A 106 12.14 -1.96 12.91
N ASP A 107 12.16 -1.07 11.93
CA ASP A 107 11.31 -1.10 10.74
C ASP A 107 12.06 -1.36 9.42
N VAL A 108 13.26 -1.88 9.52
CA VAL A 108 14.08 -2.31 8.38
C VAL A 108 14.53 -3.76 8.60
N LEU A 109 14.39 -4.58 7.58
CA LEU A 109 14.85 -5.97 7.60
C LEU A 109 16.35 -6.01 7.26
N HIS A 110 17.18 -5.67 8.25
CA HIS A 110 18.62 -5.68 8.09
C HIS A 110 19.15 -7.11 7.89
N PRO A 111 20.00 -7.37 6.87
CA PRO A 111 20.65 -8.67 6.72
C PRO A 111 21.74 -8.91 7.74
N SER A 112 22.09 -10.18 8.01
CA SER A 112 23.14 -10.58 8.98
C SER A 112 24.51 -9.96 8.73
N ILE A 113 24.81 -9.62 7.48
CA ILE A 113 26.06 -8.97 7.09
C ILE A 113 26.30 -7.66 7.85
N VAL A 114 25.23 -6.96 8.29
CA VAL A 114 25.35 -5.74 9.11
C VAL A 114 26.05 -6.05 10.43
N CYS A 115 25.65 -7.13 11.10
CA CYS A 115 26.30 -7.58 12.33
C CYS A 115 27.75 -8.05 12.08
N GLU A 116 27.99 -8.73 10.97
CA GLU A 116 29.32 -9.26 10.62
C GLU A 116 30.33 -8.16 10.31
N ILE A 117 29.94 -7.14 9.53
CA ILE A 117 30.78 -5.97 9.24
C ILE A 117 31.05 -5.19 10.52
N SER A 118 30.02 -4.93 11.33
CA SER A 118 30.16 -4.18 12.59
C SER A 118 31.16 -4.83 13.55
N LYS A 119 31.19 -6.16 13.66
CA LYS A 119 32.15 -6.90 14.52
C LYS A 119 33.60 -6.76 14.06
N LYS A 120 33.83 -6.48 12.77
CA LYS A 120 35.18 -6.40 12.17
C LYS A 120 35.66 -4.96 11.96
N SER A 121 34.77 -3.98 12.13
CA SER A 121 35.08 -2.58 11.86
C SER A 121 35.88 -1.93 13.00
N GLU A 122 36.97 -1.26 12.65
CA GLU A 122 37.76 -0.42 13.56
C GLU A 122 37.20 1.01 13.66
N PHE A 123 36.42 1.43 12.69
CA PHE A 123 35.81 2.76 12.58
C PHE A 123 34.31 2.71 12.81
N GLY A 124 33.70 3.86 13.09
CA GLY A 124 32.25 3.98 12.98
C GLY A 124 31.79 3.62 11.57
N SER A 125 30.59 3.02 11.44
CA SER A 125 30.03 2.67 10.13
C SER A 125 28.58 3.09 10.04
N VAL A 126 28.21 3.65 8.87
CA VAL A 126 26.83 3.92 8.47
C VAL A 126 26.49 3.03 7.31
N PHE A 127 25.46 2.23 7.47
CA PHE A 127 25.01 1.34 6.41
C PHE A 127 24.06 2.08 5.47
N CYS A 128 24.34 2.01 4.18
CA CYS A 128 23.63 2.74 3.15
C CYS A 128 23.14 1.80 2.05
N PHE A 129 22.16 2.29 1.29
CA PHE A 129 21.71 1.69 0.04
C PHE A 129 21.66 2.76 -1.05
N GLU A 130 21.64 2.34 -2.30
CA GLU A 130 21.54 3.26 -3.42
C GLU A 130 20.06 3.60 -3.69
N ASP A 131 19.68 4.84 -3.37
CA ASP A 131 18.32 5.35 -3.57
C ASP A 131 18.21 6.07 -4.91
N HIS A 132 17.51 5.47 -5.85
CA HIS A 132 17.19 6.05 -7.16
C HIS A 132 15.86 6.82 -7.18
N GLY A 133 15.14 6.88 -6.05
CA GLY A 133 13.88 7.61 -5.93
C GLY A 133 14.08 9.12 -6.09
N GLN A 134 13.05 9.84 -6.52
CA GLN A 134 13.10 11.30 -6.70
C GLN A 134 12.88 12.09 -5.41
N GLU A 135 12.30 11.46 -4.39
CA GLU A 135 11.95 12.12 -3.13
C GLU A 135 13.01 11.88 -2.07
N ALA A 136 13.46 12.95 -1.44
CA ALA A 136 14.40 12.88 -0.33
C ALA A 136 13.69 12.52 0.97
N ILE A 137 13.45 11.23 1.23
CA ILE A 137 12.74 10.73 2.42
C ILE A 137 13.65 10.13 3.48
N PHE A 138 14.94 9.95 3.17
CA PHE A 138 15.97 9.36 4.03
C PHE A 138 16.99 10.40 4.48
N SER A 139 17.94 10.01 5.31
CA SER A 139 19.20 10.74 5.48
C SER A 139 20.17 10.30 4.38
N TYR A 140 20.90 11.24 3.78
CA TYR A 140 21.84 10.97 2.68
C TYR A 140 23.26 11.35 3.07
N VAL A 141 24.24 10.60 2.53
CA VAL A 141 25.65 10.78 2.86
C VAL A 141 26.48 11.13 1.63
N ILE A 142 27.53 11.96 1.84
CA ILE A 142 28.65 12.14 0.92
C ILE A 142 29.88 11.56 1.60
N PHE A 143 30.72 10.85 0.85
CA PHE A 143 31.95 10.23 1.34
C PHE A 143 33.12 10.51 0.40
N ASP A 144 34.34 10.40 0.92
CA ASP A 144 35.56 10.57 0.18
C ASP A 144 35.99 9.30 -0.59
N LYS A 145 37.12 9.38 -1.30
CA LYS A 145 37.68 8.27 -2.10
C LYS A 145 38.06 7.03 -1.27
N ASP A 146 38.27 7.20 0.03
CA ASP A 146 38.64 6.14 0.97
C ASP A 146 37.39 5.53 1.66
N GLY A 147 36.19 6.05 1.33
CA GLY A 147 34.89 5.60 1.82
C GLY A 147 34.48 6.24 3.16
N PHE A 148 35.19 7.27 3.64
CA PHE A 148 34.81 7.96 4.86
C PHE A 148 33.79 9.05 4.61
N ILE A 149 32.74 9.09 5.42
CA ILE A 149 31.65 10.05 5.29
C ILE A 149 32.16 11.45 5.66
N THR A 150 31.94 12.40 4.76
CA THR A 150 32.30 13.82 4.91
C THR A 150 31.12 14.71 5.21
N LYS A 151 29.90 14.26 4.86
CA LYS A 151 28.65 15.03 5.08
C LYS A 151 27.46 14.09 5.20
N VAL A 152 26.54 14.41 6.12
CA VAL A 152 25.24 13.75 6.28
C VAL A 152 24.16 14.81 6.35
N VAL A 153 23.05 14.63 5.63
CA VAL A 153 21.91 15.56 5.67
C VAL A 153 20.60 14.79 5.73
N GLU A 154 19.68 15.23 6.61
CA GLU A 154 18.36 14.64 6.80
C GLU A 154 17.39 15.16 5.74
N LYS A 155 16.75 14.23 5.02
CA LYS A 155 15.67 14.51 4.05
C LYS A 155 16.01 15.57 2.98
N GLU A 156 17.27 15.59 2.58
CA GLU A 156 17.77 16.38 1.46
C GLU A 156 18.70 15.49 0.63
N LYS A 157 18.38 15.30 -0.65
CA LYS A 157 19.11 14.37 -1.53
C LYS A 157 20.42 14.97 -2.05
N ILE A 158 21.45 14.93 -1.21
CA ILE A 158 22.80 15.40 -1.54
C ILE A 158 23.63 14.37 -2.32
N SER A 159 23.18 13.13 -2.38
CA SER A 159 23.77 12.01 -3.14
C SER A 159 22.71 10.93 -3.39
N ASN A 160 23.09 9.82 -4.04
CA ASN A 160 22.22 8.65 -4.17
C ASN A 160 22.36 7.65 -3.01
N PHE A 161 23.24 7.89 -2.04
CA PHE A 161 23.46 6.96 -0.93
C PHE A 161 22.65 7.38 0.29
N ALA A 162 21.64 6.59 0.61
CA ALA A 162 20.70 6.79 1.71
C ALA A 162 21.01 5.88 2.88
N CYS A 163 20.89 6.40 4.11
CA CYS A 163 21.08 5.62 5.33
C CYS A 163 19.95 4.60 5.50
N THR A 164 20.31 3.39 5.91
CA THR A 164 19.37 2.27 6.11
C THR A 164 18.72 2.22 7.49
N GLY A 165 19.17 3.06 8.46
CA GLY A 165 18.78 2.94 9.87
C GLY A 165 19.63 1.95 10.66
N ALA A 166 20.80 1.57 10.13
CA ALA A 166 21.81 0.80 10.85
C ALA A 166 23.09 1.63 11.00
N TYR A 167 23.60 1.71 12.23
CA TYR A 167 24.75 2.56 12.59
C TYR A 167 25.64 1.83 13.60
N PHE A 168 26.92 1.68 13.29
CA PHE A 168 27.90 1.11 14.20
C PHE A 168 28.83 2.17 14.76
N PHE A 169 29.10 2.10 16.06
CA PHE A 169 30.01 2.99 16.77
C PHE A 169 30.97 2.16 17.64
N PRO A 170 32.29 2.36 17.48
CA PRO A 170 33.27 1.58 18.23
C PRO A 170 33.40 1.97 19.72
N ASN A 171 32.84 3.12 20.13
CA ASN A 171 32.89 3.64 21.50
C ASN A 171 31.58 4.30 21.91
N ALA A 172 30.90 3.72 22.91
CA ALA A 172 29.59 4.21 23.37
C ALA A 172 29.70 5.58 24.07
N GLY A 173 30.81 5.87 24.77
CA GLY A 173 31.01 7.16 25.44
C GLY A 173 31.03 8.34 24.46
N ARG A 174 31.69 8.18 23.32
CA ARG A 174 31.69 9.19 22.26
C ARG A 174 30.32 9.37 21.67
N LEU A 175 29.57 8.28 21.47
CA LEU A 175 28.18 8.32 20.97
C LEU A 175 27.26 9.02 21.95
N LYS A 176 27.30 8.69 23.26
CA LYS A 176 26.53 9.36 24.33
C LYS A 176 26.80 10.86 24.35
N ASN A 177 28.09 11.23 24.28
CA ASN A 177 28.50 12.64 24.26
C ASN A 177 27.98 13.38 23.02
N ALA A 178 27.97 12.74 21.86
CA ALA A 178 27.42 13.34 20.64
C ALA A 178 25.89 13.48 20.72
N CYS A 179 25.18 12.47 21.18
CA CYS A 179 23.73 12.53 21.41
C CYS A 179 23.37 13.68 22.40
N SER A 180 24.09 13.77 23.51
CA SER A 180 23.90 14.83 24.51
C SER A 180 24.13 16.21 23.92
N GLU A 181 25.16 16.40 23.11
CA GLU A 181 25.47 17.66 22.44
C GLU A 181 24.37 18.07 21.45
N VAL A 182 23.86 17.15 20.63
CA VAL A 182 22.75 17.40 19.70
C VAL A 182 21.52 17.90 20.45
N LEU A 183 21.20 17.28 21.60
CA LEU A 183 20.06 17.68 22.43
C LEU A 183 20.28 19.05 23.12
N LEU A 184 21.46 19.29 23.66
CA LEU A 184 21.81 20.54 24.34
C LEU A 184 21.86 21.74 23.42
N ARG A 185 22.41 21.56 22.23
CA ARG A 185 22.51 22.61 21.20
C ARG A 185 21.19 22.84 20.46
N GLY A 186 20.19 21.96 20.64
CA GLY A 186 18.94 22.03 19.91
C GLY A 186 19.08 21.76 18.41
N VAL A 187 20.12 21.00 17.99
CA VAL A 187 20.37 20.68 16.58
C VAL A 187 19.35 19.62 16.12
N SER A 188 18.25 20.07 15.59
CA SER A 188 17.16 19.22 15.11
C SER A 188 16.89 19.42 13.63
N SER A 189 16.38 18.39 12.98
CA SER A 189 15.89 18.44 11.59
C SER A 189 14.37 18.28 11.61
N ARG A 190 13.62 19.26 11.06
CA ARG A 190 12.14 19.26 11.08
C ARG A 190 11.52 19.03 12.47
N GLY A 191 12.19 19.51 13.53
CA GLY A 191 11.71 19.40 14.91
C GLY A 191 12.02 18.07 15.62
N GLU A 192 12.72 17.14 14.98
CA GLU A 192 13.16 15.87 15.56
C GLU A 192 14.69 15.76 15.62
N TYR A 193 15.20 14.99 16.59
CA TYR A 193 16.62 14.72 16.78
C TYR A 193 16.98 13.36 16.14
N TYR A 194 17.38 13.40 14.87
CA TYR A 194 17.73 12.21 14.08
C TYR A 194 19.16 11.74 14.35
N MET A 195 19.45 10.49 13.98
CA MET A 195 20.82 9.96 13.99
C MET A 195 21.75 10.71 13.03
N SER A 196 21.23 11.26 11.93
CA SER A 196 21.97 12.14 11.02
C SER A 196 22.55 13.37 11.70
N ASN A 197 21.85 13.95 12.70
CA ASN A 197 22.38 15.06 13.51
C ASN A 197 23.55 14.61 14.40
N VAL A 198 23.46 13.41 14.98
CA VAL A 198 24.54 12.81 15.79
C VAL A 198 25.76 12.52 14.94
N LEU A 199 25.56 11.96 13.75
CA LEU A 199 26.65 11.69 12.80
C LEU A 199 27.36 12.98 12.37
N SER A 200 26.61 14.07 12.10
CA SER A 200 27.21 15.37 11.76
C SER A 200 28.13 15.88 12.88
N VAL A 201 27.68 15.79 14.15
CA VAL A 201 28.50 16.21 15.30
C VAL A 201 29.77 15.34 15.42
N LEU A 202 29.69 14.03 15.20
CA LEU A 202 30.85 13.14 15.24
C LEU A 202 31.85 13.46 14.12
N ILE A 203 31.36 13.70 12.90
CA ILE A 203 32.18 14.08 11.73
C ILE A 203 32.88 15.44 11.98
N ASP A 204 32.16 16.44 12.51
CA ASP A 204 32.69 17.76 12.84
C ASP A 204 33.80 17.68 13.91
N ARG A 205 33.77 16.68 14.77
CA ARG A 205 34.83 16.35 15.76
C ARG A 205 36.01 15.59 15.17
N GLY A 206 35.97 15.25 13.88
CA GLY A 206 37.03 14.50 13.19
C GLY A 206 36.96 12.99 13.36
N GLU A 207 35.82 12.45 13.85
CA GLU A 207 35.62 11.00 13.92
C GLU A 207 35.53 10.42 12.51
N LYS A 208 36.26 9.32 12.30
CA LYS A 208 36.23 8.59 11.02
C LYS A 208 35.05 7.63 11.02
N ILE A 209 34.09 7.85 10.14
CA ILE A 209 32.89 7.03 9.96
C ILE A 209 32.87 6.56 8.51
N LYS A 210 32.82 5.24 8.32
CA LYS A 210 32.87 4.61 7.01
C LYS A 210 31.46 4.38 6.45
N MET A 211 31.28 4.63 5.17
CA MET A 211 30.10 4.23 4.45
C MET A 211 30.22 2.75 4.07
N GLU A 212 29.27 1.95 4.54
CA GLU A 212 29.12 0.54 4.16
C GLU A 212 27.81 0.39 3.38
N SER A 213 27.78 -0.47 2.36
CA SER A 213 26.56 -0.67 1.57
C SER A 213 26.15 -2.13 1.51
N TYR A 214 24.85 -2.36 1.43
CA TYR A 214 24.31 -3.68 1.19
C TYR A 214 23.03 -3.62 0.35
N ALA A 215 22.73 -4.72 -0.32
CA ALA A 215 21.50 -4.95 -1.06
C ALA A 215 21.03 -6.40 -0.82
N PRO A 216 19.73 -6.71 -0.82
CA PRO A 216 18.62 -5.76 -0.98
C PRO A 216 18.33 -4.95 0.29
N TYR A 217 17.69 -3.79 0.13
CA TYR A 217 17.19 -2.96 1.21
C TYR A 217 15.68 -3.09 1.33
N ASP A 218 15.21 -3.61 2.45
CA ASP A 218 13.79 -3.86 2.71
C ASP A 218 13.31 -3.02 3.90
N CYS A 219 12.79 -1.82 3.58
CA CYS A 219 12.15 -0.95 4.56
C CYS A 219 10.64 -1.22 4.61
N ILE A 220 10.13 -1.46 5.82
CA ILE A 220 8.72 -1.70 6.11
C ILE A 220 8.16 -0.65 7.10
N GLY A 221 8.77 0.53 7.10
CA GLY A 221 8.54 1.62 8.06
C GLY A 221 7.26 2.43 7.85
N THR A 222 6.53 2.19 6.76
CA THR A 222 5.22 2.78 6.49
C THR A 222 4.24 1.69 6.07
N PRO A 223 2.90 1.89 6.25
CA PRO A 223 1.90 0.93 5.80
C PRO A 223 2.04 0.56 4.32
N ARG A 224 2.40 1.53 3.47
CA ARG A 224 2.65 1.30 2.05
C ARG A 224 3.84 0.37 1.82
N GLN A 225 5.00 0.70 2.41
CA GLN A 225 6.21 -0.11 2.26
C GLN A 225 5.99 -1.53 2.79
N LEU A 226 5.26 -1.68 3.90
CA LEU A 226 4.90 -2.98 4.45
C LEU A 226 4.06 -3.79 3.44
N ARG A 227 2.98 -3.20 2.91
CA ARG A 227 2.13 -3.88 1.92
C ARG A 227 2.91 -4.24 0.65
N GLU A 228 3.73 -3.31 0.15
CA GLU A 228 4.58 -3.54 -1.02
C GLU A 228 5.57 -4.68 -0.77
N PHE A 229 6.22 -4.72 0.39
CA PHE A 229 7.10 -5.82 0.77
C PHE A 229 6.36 -7.16 0.83
N CYS A 230 5.25 -7.26 1.56
CA CYS A 230 4.48 -8.50 1.69
C CYS A 230 3.88 -8.96 0.36
N TYR A 231 3.58 -8.04 -0.55
CA TYR A 231 3.08 -8.34 -1.89
C TYR A 231 4.19 -8.79 -2.85
N THR A 232 5.30 -8.05 -2.92
CA THR A 232 6.38 -8.33 -3.89
C THR A 232 7.29 -9.49 -3.46
N LYS A 233 7.41 -9.70 -2.16
CA LYS A 233 8.26 -10.72 -1.53
C LYS A 233 7.47 -11.56 -0.52
N PRO A 234 6.32 -12.17 -0.92
CA PRO A 234 5.48 -12.91 0.01
C PRO A 234 6.26 -14.07 0.62
N GLN A 235 6.32 -14.10 1.95
CA GLN A 235 7.02 -15.16 2.67
C GLN A 235 6.15 -16.39 2.78
N SER A 236 6.78 -17.57 2.84
CA SER A 236 6.07 -18.80 3.19
C SER A 236 5.43 -18.68 4.58
N LEU A 237 4.19 -19.15 4.70
CA LEU A 237 3.48 -19.24 5.96
C LEU A 237 3.59 -20.63 6.61
N ASN A 238 4.58 -21.42 6.20
CA ASN A 238 4.85 -22.71 6.83
C ASN A 238 5.11 -22.54 8.33
N GLY A 239 4.38 -23.32 9.14
CA GLY A 239 4.41 -23.22 10.60
C GLY A 239 3.43 -22.21 11.21
N ILE A 240 2.82 -21.36 10.41
CA ILE A 240 1.73 -20.47 10.87
C ILE A 240 0.41 -21.27 10.89
N ARG A 241 -0.27 -21.25 12.04
CA ARG A 241 -1.57 -21.91 12.24
C ARG A 241 -2.64 -20.84 12.40
N ILE A 242 -3.70 -20.91 11.59
CA ILE A 242 -4.81 -19.95 11.62
C ILE A 242 -6.09 -20.71 11.93
N CYS A 243 -6.77 -20.32 13.01
CA CYS A 243 -8.02 -20.91 13.44
C CYS A 243 -9.19 -20.00 13.05
N PHE A 244 -10.09 -20.51 12.21
CA PHE A 244 -11.29 -19.81 11.80
C PHE A 244 -12.52 -20.38 12.51
N ASP A 245 -13.38 -19.50 13.01
CA ASP A 245 -14.77 -19.87 13.29
C ASP A 245 -15.51 -20.09 11.97
N ILE A 246 -16.64 -20.80 12.00
CA ILE A 246 -17.42 -21.09 10.80
C ILE A 246 -18.56 -20.08 10.64
N ASP A 247 -19.51 -20.04 11.59
CA ASP A 247 -20.73 -19.22 11.47
C ASP A 247 -20.46 -17.74 11.82
N GLY A 248 -20.84 -16.83 10.92
CA GLY A 248 -20.52 -15.41 11.05
C GLY A 248 -19.06 -15.05 10.68
N THR A 249 -18.27 -16.06 10.27
CA THR A 249 -16.86 -15.88 9.87
C THR A 249 -16.62 -16.35 8.44
N LEU A 250 -16.82 -17.62 8.14
CA LEU A 250 -16.69 -18.18 6.78
C LEU A 250 -18.03 -18.31 6.07
N VAL A 251 -19.10 -18.51 6.83
CA VAL A 251 -20.46 -18.57 6.32
C VAL A 251 -21.39 -17.72 7.17
N SER A 252 -22.53 -17.31 6.60
CA SER A 252 -23.58 -16.60 7.32
C SER A 252 -24.20 -17.47 8.42
N SER A 253 -24.97 -16.86 9.32
CA SER A 253 -25.94 -17.61 10.09
C SER A 253 -26.92 -18.30 9.14
N PRO A 254 -27.52 -19.47 9.54
CA PRO A 254 -28.49 -20.17 8.70
C PRO A 254 -29.75 -19.32 8.51
N ASP A 255 -30.28 -19.28 7.27
CA ASP A 255 -31.52 -18.56 6.95
C ASP A 255 -32.74 -19.15 7.66
N ILE A 256 -32.72 -20.47 7.87
CA ILE A 256 -33.70 -21.21 8.68
C ILE A 256 -33.02 -21.60 9.98
N PRO A 257 -33.50 -21.12 11.15
CA PRO A 257 -32.86 -21.42 12.43
C PRO A 257 -32.67 -22.92 12.67
N GLY A 258 -31.41 -23.34 12.83
CA GLY A 258 -31.05 -24.74 13.05
C GLY A 258 -30.83 -25.57 11.79
N ASP A 259 -31.13 -25.07 10.61
CA ASP A 259 -30.84 -25.71 9.32
C ASP A 259 -29.58 -25.11 8.66
N TYR A 260 -28.43 -25.72 8.95
CA TYR A 260 -27.13 -25.27 8.43
C TYR A 260 -26.92 -25.61 6.95
N SER A 261 -27.88 -26.25 6.27
CA SER A 261 -27.84 -26.38 4.81
C SER A 261 -28.15 -25.05 4.10
N THR A 262 -28.75 -24.09 4.82
CA THR A 262 -29.20 -22.79 4.31
C THR A 262 -28.18 -21.66 4.47
N VAL A 263 -26.98 -21.96 4.99
CA VAL A 263 -25.88 -20.95 5.14
C VAL A 263 -25.35 -20.51 3.78
N ARG A 264 -24.87 -19.28 3.72
CA ARG A 264 -24.25 -18.67 2.53
C ARG A 264 -22.78 -18.34 2.78
N PRO A 265 -21.89 -18.43 1.75
CA PRO A 265 -20.47 -18.14 1.90
C PRO A 265 -20.22 -16.66 2.17
N ILE A 266 -19.27 -16.33 3.06
CA ILE A 266 -18.66 -15.02 3.24
C ILE A 266 -17.38 -15.01 2.42
N GLN A 267 -17.52 -14.61 1.15
CA GLN A 267 -16.48 -14.84 0.13
C GLN A 267 -15.15 -14.16 0.48
N GLU A 268 -15.16 -12.95 1.05
CA GLU A 268 -13.96 -12.21 1.43
C GLU A 268 -13.08 -13.01 2.41
N ASN A 269 -13.65 -13.59 3.43
CA ASN A 269 -12.92 -14.39 4.42
C ASN A 269 -12.48 -15.75 3.86
N ILE A 270 -13.28 -16.33 2.96
CA ILE A 270 -12.89 -17.55 2.24
C ILE A 270 -11.71 -17.30 1.32
N ASP A 271 -11.69 -16.19 0.60
CA ASP A 271 -10.59 -15.81 -0.27
C ASP A 271 -9.30 -15.57 0.53
N PHE A 272 -9.40 -14.89 1.68
CA PHE A 272 -8.29 -14.72 2.61
C PHE A 272 -7.77 -16.10 3.12
N LEU A 273 -8.65 -17.00 3.52
CA LEU A 273 -8.30 -18.35 3.98
C LEU A 273 -7.57 -19.13 2.87
N LYS A 274 -8.13 -19.14 1.65
CA LYS A 274 -7.50 -19.82 0.48
C LYS A 274 -6.11 -19.31 0.21
N LYS A 275 -5.89 -18.02 0.29
CA LYS A 275 -4.61 -17.38 0.14
C LYS A 275 -3.63 -17.80 1.23
N ALA A 276 -4.02 -17.70 2.51
CA ALA A 276 -3.16 -18.15 3.60
C ALA A 276 -2.76 -19.62 3.42
N LYS A 277 -3.73 -20.47 3.02
CA LYS A 277 -3.51 -21.89 2.72
C LYS A 277 -2.53 -22.10 1.57
N SER A 278 -2.69 -21.37 0.47
CA SER A 278 -1.80 -21.49 -0.71
C SER A 278 -0.35 -21.09 -0.41
N ARG A 279 -0.13 -20.26 0.62
CA ARG A 279 1.19 -19.84 1.10
C ARG A 279 1.76 -20.79 2.19
N GLY A 280 1.05 -21.88 2.53
CA GLY A 280 1.52 -22.91 3.44
C GLY A 280 1.00 -22.81 4.87
N ALA A 281 0.04 -21.92 5.18
CA ALA A 281 -0.57 -21.88 6.51
C ALA A 281 -1.37 -23.16 6.80
N TYR A 282 -1.32 -23.59 8.06
CA TYR A 282 -2.15 -24.68 8.57
C TYR A 282 -3.51 -24.11 9.01
N ILE A 283 -4.58 -24.54 8.35
CA ILE A 283 -5.92 -24.01 8.56
C ILE A 283 -6.73 -24.92 9.48
N ILE A 284 -7.23 -24.36 10.57
CA ILE A 284 -8.10 -25.02 11.53
C ILE A 284 -9.48 -24.36 11.43
N LEU A 285 -10.52 -25.16 11.30
CA LEU A 285 -11.91 -24.74 11.44
C LEU A 285 -12.40 -25.13 12.86
N HIS A 286 -13.01 -24.21 13.60
CA HIS A 286 -13.44 -24.42 14.97
C HIS A 286 -14.87 -23.91 15.18
N THR A 287 -15.83 -24.81 15.45
CA THR A 287 -17.24 -24.45 15.47
C THR A 287 -17.95 -24.77 16.79
N ALA A 288 -18.88 -23.89 17.18
CA ALA A 288 -19.77 -24.04 18.31
C ALA A 288 -21.18 -24.54 17.89
N ARG A 289 -21.34 -24.98 16.63
CA ARG A 289 -22.62 -25.50 16.12
C ARG A 289 -23.19 -26.55 17.05
N ARG A 290 -24.49 -26.44 17.41
CA ARG A 290 -25.22 -27.38 18.26
C ARG A 290 -24.64 -27.62 19.66
N MET A 291 -23.56 -26.96 20.07
CA MET A 291 -22.98 -27.15 21.41
C MET A 291 -23.97 -26.80 22.54
N LYS A 292 -24.75 -25.71 22.37
CA LYS A 292 -25.82 -25.38 23.31
C LYS A 292 -26.93 -26.44 23.31
N THR A 293 -27.33 -26.94 22.13
CA THR A 293 -28.42 -27.92 21.96
C THR A 293 -28.10 -29.24 22.63
N HIS A 294 -26.86 -29.71 22.52
CA HIS A 294 -26.41 -30.98 23.07
C HIS A 294 -25.65 -30.84 24.41
N ASN A 295 -25.78 -29.70 25.10
CA ASN A 295 -25.14 -29.45 26.40
C ASN A 295 -23.63 -29.78 26.42
N GLY A 296 -22.92 -29.48 25.36
CA GLY A 296 -21.49 -29.70 25.23
C GLY A 296 -21.07 -31.13 24.84
N ASN A 297 -22.02 -32.04 24.54
CA ASN A 297 -21.71 -33.40 24.11
C ASN A 297 -21.24 -33.39 22.63
N ILE A 298 -19.95 -33.52 22.43
CA ILE A 298 -19.31 -33.40 21.10
C ILE A 298 -19.72 -34.57 20.19
N GLU A 299 -19.85 -35.78 20.70
CA GLU A 299 -20.26 -36.94 19.90
C GLU A 299 -21.66 -36.73 19.29
N LYS A 300 -22.62 -36.29 20.09
CA LYS A 300 -23.97 -35.93 19.60
C LYS A 300 -23.96 -34.74 18.64
N VAL A 301 -23.07 -33.78 18.83
CA VAL A 301 -22.89 -32.65 17.90
C VAL A 301 -22.42 -33.17 16.55
N ILE A 302 -21.43 -34.06 16.52
CA ILE A 302 -20.88 -34.60 15.27
C ILE A 302 -21.93 -35.47 14.56
N GLU A 303 -22.71 -36.30 15.31
CA GLU A 303 -23.80 -37.10 14.76
C GLU A 303 -24.89 -36.22 14.12
N ASP A 304 -25.25 -35.07 14.77
CA ASP A 304 -26.32 -34.18 14.31
C ASP A 304 -25.93 -33.33 13.11
N ILE A 305 -24.71 -32.75 13.16
CA ILE A 305 -24.35 -31.65 12.24
C ILE A 305 -23.04 -31.88 11.46
N GLY A 306 -22.29 -32.93 11.75
CA GLY A 306 -20.98 -33.16 11.18
C GLY A 306 -20.99 -33.27 9.66
N SER A 307 -21.88 -34.14 9.10
CA SER A 307 -21.99 -34.35 7.64
C SER A 307 -22.36 -33.07 6.90
N VAL A 308 -23.42 -32.37 7.35
CA VAL A 308 -23.86 -31.09 6.72
C VAL A 308 -22.78 -30.03 6.77
N THR A 309 -22.01 -29.96 7.87
CA THR A 309 -20.92 -29.01 7.99
C THR A 309 -19.83 -29.31 6.95
N ILE A 310 -19.39 -30.55 6.82
CA ILE A 310 -18.35 -30.95 5.86
C ILE A 310 -18.84 -30.77 4.42
N GLU A 311 -20.09 -31.12 4.10
CA GLU A 311 -20.68 -30.92 2.78
C GLU A 311 -20.68 -29.45 2.38
N LYS A 312 -21.04 -28.52 3.29
CA LYS A 312 -20.99 -27.08 3.02
C LYS A 312 -19.57 -26.54 2.86
N MET A 313 -18.59 -27.02 3.62
CA MET A 313 -17.18 -26.63 3.41
C MET A 313 -16.69 -27.05 2.02
N ASN A 314 -17.09 -28.26 1.56
CA ASN A 314 -16.77 -28.76 0.23
C ASN A 314 -17.50 -27.97 -0.87
N GLU A 315 -18.81 -27.70 -0.71
CA GLU A 315 -19.62 -26.91 -1.66
C GLU A 315 -19.02 -25.53 -1.91
N PHE A 316 -18.56 -24.86 -0.85
CA PHE A 316 -17.96 -23.52 -0.94
C PHE A 316 -16.45 -23.54 -1.24
N ASN A 317 -15.88 -24.73 -1.48
CA ASN A 317 -14.46 -24.93 -1.74
C ASN A 317 -13.58 -24.28 -0.66
N ILE A 318 -13.88 -24.50 0.62
CA ILE A 318 -13.11 -24.02 1.77
C ILE A 318 -12.06 -25.06 2.13
N PRO A 319 -10.76 -24.86 1.82
CA PRO A 319 -9.72 -25.81 2.18
C PRO A 319 -9.32 -25.66 3.65
N TYR A 320 -9.17 -26.79 4.34
CA TYR A 320 -8.69 -26.84 5.72
C TYR A 320 -7.83 -28.09 5.97
N ASP A 321 -7.05 -28.06 7.04
CA ASP A 321 -6.24 -29.20 7.50
C ASP A 321 -6.95 -29.96 8.61
N GLU A 322 -7.68 -29.23 9.45
CA GLU A 322 -8.35 -29.77 10.65
C GLU A 322 -9.70 -29.08 10.84
N ILE A 323 -10.69 -29.85 11.28
CA ILE A 323 -11.97 -29.32 11.74
C ILE A 323 -12.24 -29.81 13.17
N ILE A 324 -12.52 -28.89 14.06
CA ILE A 324 -12.75 -29.13 15.48
C ILE A 324 -14.20 -28.77 15.80
N PHE A 325 -14.99 -29.76 16.16
CA PHE A 325 -16.26 -29.58 16.81
C PHE A 325 -16.03 -29.49 18.32
N GLY A 326 -16.82 -28.65 19.01
CA GLY A 326 -16.67 -28.51 20.46
C GLY A 326 -16.11 -27.16 20.91
N LYS A 327 -16.08 -26.13 20.03
CA LYS A 327 -15.90 -24.77 20.48
C LYS A 327 -16.95 -24.45 21.54
N PRO A 328 -16.58 -24.03 22.76
CA PRO A 328 -17.55 -23.72 23.81
C PRO A 328 -18.60 -22.72 23.32
N TRP A 329 -19.86 -22.97 23.55
CA TRP A 329 -20.87 -21.97 23.31
C TRP A 329 -20.72 -20.86 24.35
N ALA A 330 -20.47 -19.65 23.91
CA ALA A 330 -20.27 -18.46 24.74
C ALA A 330 -20.90 -17.21 24.09
N HIS A 331 -21.23 -16.23 24.92
CA HIS A 331 -21.68 -14.93 24.43
C HIS A 331 -20.50 -14.04 23.98
N PHE A 332 -19.32 -14.23 24.56
CA PHE A 332 -18.10 -13.49 24.27
C PHE A 332 -16.89 -14.43 24.30
N TYR A 333 -15.95 -14.22 23.40
CA TYR A 333 -14.62 -14.82 23.44
C TYR A 333 -13.64 -13.68 23.71
N ILE A 334 -12.90 -13.78 24.81
CA ILE A 334 -11.85 -12.83 25.19
C ILE A 334 -10.53 -13.58 25.03
N ASP A 335 -9.72 -13.15 24.07
CA ASP A 335 -8.52 -13.85 23.65
C ASP A 335 -7.50 -12.82 23.14
N ASP A 336 -6.22 -13.03 23.41
CA ASP A 336 -5.12 -12.12 23.04
C ASP A 336 -4.66 -12.30 21.57
N LEU A 337 -5.05 -13.40 20.92
CA LEU A 337 -4.72 -13.72 19.53
C LEU A 337 -5.92 -13.56 18.58
N ALA A 338 -7.13 -13.32 19.11
CA ALA A 338 -8.33 -13.23 18.31
C ALA A 338 -8.41 -11.91 17.54
N VAL A 339 -8.76 -12.02 16.26
CA VAL A 339 -9.03 -10.87 15.38
C VAL A 339 -10.49 -10.88 14.93
N PRO A 340 -11.15 -9.70 14.76
CA PRO A 340 -12.53 -9.63 14.32
C PRO A 340 -12.71 -10.18 12.89
N ALA A 341 -13.67 -11.07 12.70
CA ALA A 341 -13.96 -11.66 11.39
C ALA A 341 -14.43 -10.65 10.32
N TRP A 342 -14.96 -9.50 10.74
CA TRP A 342 -15.42 -8.41 9.87
C TRP A 342 -14.39 -7.26 9.74
N GLY A 343 -13.18 -7.48 10.26
CA GLY A 343 -12.07 -6.54 10.16
C GLY A 343 -11.26 -6.75 8.88
N GLU A 344 -10.29 -5.88 8.66
CA GLU A 344 -9.29 -6.04 7.59
C GLU A 344 -8.28 -7.12 8.00
N LEU A 345 -8.57 -8.40 7.72
CA LEU A 345 -7.77 -9.55 8.15
C LEU A 345 -6.30 -9.43 7.70
N ASP A 346 -6.05 -8.85 6.54
CA ASP A 346 -4.72 -8.56 6.02
C ASP A 346 -3.92 -7.61 6.92
N LYS A 347 -4.52 -6.56 7.46
CA LYS A 347 -3.85 -5.65 8.41
C LYS A 347 -3.52 -6.32 9.74
N TRP A 348 -4.41 -7.19 10.22
CA TRP A 348 -4.21 -7.90 11.49
C TRP A 348 -3.14 -8.99 11.40
N THR A 349 -3.00 -9.61 10.24
CA THR A 349 -2.12 -10.77 10.05
C THR A 349 -0.86 -10.43 9.24
N GLY A 350 -0.83 -9.29 8.56
CA GLY A 350 0.24 -8.93 7.62
C GLY A 350 0.25 -9.77 6.35
N ILE A 351 -0.83 -10.53 6.07
CA ILE A 351 -0.94 -11.41 4.91
C ILE A 351 -1.66 -10.64 3.79
N TYR A 352 -0.93 -9.83 3.03
CA TYR A 352 -1.48 -8.99 1.97
C TYR A 352 -1.54 -9.71 0.62
N ASP A 353 -2.58 -9.39 -0.18
CA ASP A 353 -2.83 -9.92 -1.52
C ASP A 353 -2.42 -8.95 -2.61
N GLU A 354 -2.60 -7.68 -2.34
CA GLU A 354 -2.47 -6.62 -3.33
C GLU A 354 -1.76 -5.43 -2.71
N SER A 355 -0.82 -4.85 -3.46
CA SER A 355 -0.42 -3.48 -3.21
C SER A 355 -1.61 -2.59 -3.57
N VAL A 356 -2.30 -2.03 -2.60
CA VAL A 356 -3.20 -0.92 -2.88
C VAL A 356 -2.33 0.25 -3.31
N PRO A 357 -2.35 0.68 -4.57
CA PRO A 357 -1.54 1.80 -5.01
C PRO A 357 -2.09 3.09 -4.36
N SER A 358 -1.59 3.45 -3.21
CA SER A 358 -1.80 4.81 -2.70
C SER A 358 -0.84 5.71 -3.47
N ARG A 359 -1.38 6.60 -4.32
CA ARG A 359 -0.60 7.66 -4.96
C ARG A 359 0.13 8.47 -3.89
N LYS A 360 1.36 8.83 -4.15
CA LYS A 360 2.40 9.38 -3.25
C LYS A 360 2.01 10.52 -2.31
N ASN A 361 0.81 11.15 -2.42
CA ASN A 361 0.40 12.32 -1.62
C ASN A 361 -1.05 12.28 -1.16
N ASN A 362 -1.73 11.15 -1.21
CA ASN A 362 -3.12 11.04 -0.79
C ASN A 362 -3.21 10.08 0.39
N ALA A 363 -3.56 10.57 1.56
CA ALA A 363 -3.91 9.73 2.71
C ALA A 363 -5.43 9.46 2.67
N VAL A 364 -5.82 8.20 2.61
CA VAL A 364 -7.21 7.77 2.69
C VAL A 364 -7.43 7.03 4.00
N ASN A 365 -8.28 7.57 4.85
CA ASN A 365 -8.63 6.99 6.14
C ASN A 365 -10.08 6.50 6.09
N ILE A 366 -10.25 5.18 6.00
CA ILE A 366 -11.56 4.54 5.92
C ILE A 366 -12.08 4.33 7.34
N LYS A 367 -13.20 4.98 7.67
CA LYS A 367 -13.92 4.81 8.93
C LYS A 367 -15.07 3.81 8.75
N LYS A 368 -15.79 3.52 9.84
CA LYS A 368 -16.91 2.57 9.80
C LYS A 368 -17.99 2.99 8.80
N ASP A 369 -18.32 4.26 8.74
CA ASP A 369 -19.46 4.85 8.02
C ASP A 369 -19.06 5.92 6.98
N HIS A 370 -17.80 6.36 6.95
CA HIS A 370 -17.33 7.39 6.04
C HIS A 370 -15.84 7.24 5.71
N VAL A 371 -15.39 7.97 4.70
CA VAL A 371 -13.99 8.07 4.29
C VAL A 371 -13.50 9.50 4.47
N VAL A 372 -12.32 9.64 5.08
CA VAL A 372 -11.59 10.91 5.16
C VAL A 372 -10.39 10.83 4.24
N LYS A 373 -10.36 11.64 3.20
CA LYS A 373 -9.29 11.68 2.21
C LYS A 373 -8.56 13.01 2.27
N THR A 374 -7.25 12.96 2.48
CA THR A 374 -6.38 14.13 2.25
C THR A 374 -5.85 14.04 0.83
N THR A 375 -6.08 15.03 0.00
CA THR A 375 -5.66 15.04 -1.40
C THR A 375 -4.72 16.20 -1.69
N SER A 376 -3.67 15.95 -2.48
CA SER A 376 -2.82 17.00 -3.05
C SER A 376 -3.36 17.53 -4.39
N ASN A 377 -4.49 16.98 -4.85
CA ASN A 377 -5.13 17.37 -6.10
C ASN A 377 -6.22 18.41 -5.86
N ASP A 378 -5.86 19.70 -5.95
CA ASP A 378 -6.82 20.81 -5.84
C ASP A 378 -7.97 20.71 -6.85
N GLY A 379 -7.73 20.08 -8.00
CA GLY A 379 -8.76 19.83 -9.02
C GLY A 379 -9.86 18.89 -8.51
N GLU A 380 -9.52 17.87 -7.72
CA GLU A 380 -10.51 16.99 -7.12
C GLU A 380 -11.40 17.75 -6.14
N VAL A 381 -10.80 18.60 -5.30
CA VAL A 381 -11.53 19.47 -4.37
C VAL A 381 -12.46 20.43 -5.16
N PHE A 382 -11.94 21.03 -6.24
CA PHE A 382 -12.74 21.89 -7.11
C PHE A 382 -13.91 21.13 -7.74
N TRP A 383 -13.67 19.91 -8.22
CA TRP A 383 -14.69 19.07 -8.86
C TRP A 383 -15.85 18.78 -7.91
N TYR A 384 -15.57 18.29 -6.69
CA TYR A 384 -16.61 18.00 -5.70
C TYR A 384 -17.38 19.24 -5.23
N LYS A 385 -16.71 20.41 -5.12
CA LYS A 385 -17.37 21.66 -4.75
C LYS A 385 -18.34 22.19 -5.82
N ASN A 386 -18.08 21.87 -7.09
CA ASN A 386 -18.84 22.38 -8.23
C ASN A 386 -19.66 21.30 -8.95
N MET A 387 -19.76 20.12 -8.38
CA MET A 387 -20.48 18.97 -8.95
C MET A 387 -21.97 19.31 -9.18
N PRO A 388 -22.49 19.14 -10.42
CA PRO A 388 -23.92 19.32 -10.68
C PRO A 388 -24.78 18.32 -9.90
N LYS A 389 -25.98 18.76 -9.47
CA LYS A 389 -26.87 17.93 -8.63
C LYS A 389 -27.39 16.67 -9.33
N ASP A 390 -27.63 16.73 -10.64
CA ASP A 390 -28.15 15.63 -11.44
C ASP A 390 -27.19 14.47 -11.58
N VAL A 391 -25.86 14.71 -11.48
CA VAL A 391 -24.83 13.65 -11.50
C VAL A 391 -24.39 13.19 -10.12
N SER A 392 -24.81 13.87 -9.05
CA SER A 392 -24.39 13.55 -7.67
C SER A 392 -24.69 12.09 -7.26
N LYS A 393 -25.71 11.46 -7.87
CA LYS A 393 -26.04 10.05 -7.69
C LYS A 393 -24.92 9.08 -8.12
N TYR A 394 -23.97 9.54 -8.96
CA TYR A 394 -22.83 8.76 -9.43
C TYR A 394 -21.56 8.95 -8.59
N PHE A 395 -21.60 9.80 -7.58
CA PHE A 395 -20.44 10.11 -6.72
C PHE A 395 -20.77 9.89 -5.25
N PRO A 396 -19.75 9.69 -4.38
CA PRO A 396 -19.99 9.63 -2.96
C PRO A 396 -20.62 10.93 -2.44
N LYS A 397 -21.54 10.83 -1.50
CA LYS A 397 -22.08 12.00 -0.82
C LYS A 397 -20.94 12.67 -0.05
N ILE A 398 -20.71 13.95 -0.32
CA ILE A 398 -19.71 14.74 0.37
C ILE A 398 -20.34 15.30 1.65
N PHE A 399 -19.72 14.99 2.82
CA PHE A 399 -20.16 15.49 4.10
C PHE A 399 -19.50 16.82 4.43
N GLU A 400 -18.18 16.94 4.17
CA GLU A 400 -17.40 18.14 4.45
C GLU A 400 -16.18 18.23 3.53
N ILE A 401 -15.78 19.45 3.18
CA ILE A 401 -14.49 19.75 2.54
C ILE A 401 -13.83 20.88 3.29
N LYS A 402 -12.71 20.60 3.93
CA LYS A 402 -11.86 21.58 4.62
C LYS A 402 -10.49 21.59 3.95
N GLU A 403 -10.15 22.70 3.30
CA GLU A 403 -8.92 22.83 2.52
C GLU A 403 -8.75 21.66 1.53
N ASN A 404 -7.79 20.78 1.78
CA ASN A 404 -7.47 19.59 0.99
C ASN A 404 -7.97 18.28 1.63
N ILE A 405 -8.81 18.35 2.67
CA ILE A 405 -9.41 17.20 3.34
C ILE A 405 -10.87 17.08 2.90
N ILE A 406 -11.22 15.93 2.36
CA ILE A 406 -12.56 15.60 1.91
C ILE A 406 -13.12 14.48 2.80
N THR A 407 -14.22 14.76 3.49
CA THR A 407 -14.99 13.75 4.23
C THR A 407 -16.19 13.35 3.39
N MET A 408 -16.27 12.07 3.03
CA MET A 408 -17.27 11.57 2.09
C MET A 408 -17.87 10.22 2.53
N GLU A 409 -18.98 9.86 1.92
CA GLU A 409 -19.64 8.56 2.05
C GLU A 409 -18.65 7.42 1.76
N LYS A 410 -18.66 6.38 2.60
CA LYS A 410 -18.02 5.10 2.28
C LYS A 410 -18.91 4.37 1.28
N LEU A 411 -18.39 4.13 0.09
CA LEU A 411 -19.14 3.42 -0.95
C LEU A 411 -19.19 1.92 -0.63
N ASP A 412 -20.38 1.35 -0.80
CA ASP A 412 -20.60 -0.09 -0.82
C ASP A 412 -20.33 -0.63 -2.22
N GLY A 413 -19.81 -1.86 -2.31
CA GLY A 413 -19.53 -2.54 -3.56
C GLY A 413 -18.06 -2.85 -3.78
N GLU A 414 -17.76 -3.47 -4.92
CA GLU A 414 -16.41 -3.87 -5.32
C GLU A 414 -15.86 -2.90 -6.38
N CYS A 415 -14.55 -2.65 -6.32
CA CYS A 415 -13.86 -1.83 -7.32
C CYS A 415 -13.85 -2.56 -8.67
N ALA A 416 -14.21 -1.85 -9.76
CA ALA A 416 -14.29 -2.43 -11.09
C ALA A 416 -12.96 -3.04 -11.58
N SER A 417 -11.81 -2.52 -11.14
CA SER A 417 -10.51 -3.11 -11.43
C SER A 417 -10.36 -4.53 -10.86
N ARG A 418 -10.89 -4.77 -9.67
CA ARG A 418 -10.88 -6.10 -9.05
C ARG A 418 -11.86 -7.06 -9.74
N ILE A 419 -13.06 -6.57 -10.06
CA ILE A 419 -14.06 -7.36 -10.81
C ILE A 419 -13.49 -7.77 -12.17
N PHE A 420 -12.81 -6.85 -12.86
CA PHE A 420 -12.17 -7.12 -14.14
C PHE A 420 -11.02 -8.12 -14.00
N ALA A 421 -10.09 -7.90 -13.09
CA ALA A 421 -8.94 -8.80 -12.88
C ALA A 421 -9.34 -10.22 -12.46
N LYS A 422 -10.51 -10.41 -11.80
CA LYS A 422 -11.08 -11.72 -11.45
C LYS A 422 -11.88 -12.38 -12.60
N CYS A 423 -11.90 -11.79 -13.78
CA CYS A 423 -12.74 -12.21 -14.92
C CYS A 423 -14.26 -12.21 -14.64
N ASN A 424 -14.71 -11.41 -13.67
CA ASN A 424 -16.12 -11.30 -13.27
C ASN A 424 -16.85 -10.12 -13.94
N MET A 425 -16.16 -9.32 -14.75
CA MET A 425 -16.80 -8.25 -15.53
C MET A 425 -17.44 -8.87 -16.76
N ASP A 426 -18.76 -8.71 -16.88
CA ASP A 426 -19.52 -9.06 -18.06
C ASP A 426 -19.93 -7.83 -18.90
N PHE A 427 -20.53 -8.08 -20.04
CA PHE A 427 -21.01 -7.01 -20.92
C PHE A 427 -22.12 -6.16 -20.28
N LEU A 428 -23.00 -6.74 -19.48
CA LEU A 428 -24.10 -6.01 -18.84
C LEU A 428 -23.56 -4.99 -17.85
N LEU A 429 -22.53 -5.38 -17.09
CA LEU A 429 -21.84 -4.48 -16.18
C LEU A 429 -21.09 -3.37 -16.92
N LEU A 430 -20.33 -3.71 -17.96
CA LEU A 430 -19.65 -2.72 -18.80
C LEU A 430 -20.66 -1.73 -19.39
N LYS A 431 -21.81 -2.19 -19.87
CA LYS A 431 -22.88 -1.34 -20.39
C LYS A 431 -23.47 -0.41 -19.33
N LYS A 432 -23.59 -0.85 -18.07
CA LYS A 432 -24.02 0.03 -16.96
C LYS A 432 -22.99 1.14 -16.71
N ILE A 433 -21.71 0.82 -16.74
CA ILE A 433 -20.62 1.81 -16.60
C ILE A 433 -20.65 2.81 -17.74
N LEU A 434 -20.76 2.34 -18.99
CA LEU A 434 -20.85 3.21 -20.18
C LEU A 434 -22.06 4.14 -20.14
N LYS A 435 -23.22 3.61 -19.74
CA LYS A 435 -24.45 4.39 -19.60
C LYS A 435 -24.32 5.48 -18.53
N SER A 436 -23.79 5.15 -17.36
CA SER A 436 -23.60 6.11 -16.27
C SER A 436 -22.60 7.22 -16.65
N LEU A 437 -21.52 6.87 -17.35
CA LEU A 437 -20.54 7.84 -17.85
C LEU A 437 -21.18 8.77 -18.93
N ASN A 438 -21.96 8.20 -19.84
CA ASN A 438 -22.69 8.99 -20.83
C ASN A 438 -23.73 9.96 -20.20
N GLU A 439 -24.38 9.55 -19.11
CA GLU A 439 -25.29 10.48 -18.38
C GLU A 439 -24.49 11.61 -17.71
N ILE A 440 -23.29 11.34 -17.17
CA ILE A 440 -22.40 12.38 -16.65
C ILE A 440 -22.02 13.36 -17.77
N HIS A 441 -21.58 12.86 -18.93
CA HIS A 441 -21.17 13.70 -20.07
C HIS A 441 -22.27 14.63 -20.61
N ASN A 442 -23.52 14.19 -20.53
CA ASN A 442 -24.69 14.94 -21.02
C ASN A 442 -25.29 15.86 -19.95
N SER A 443 -24.75 15.94 -18.75
CA SER A 443 -25.19 16.87 -17.71
C SER A 443 -24.94 18.32 -18.12
N VAL A 444 -25.86 19.20 -17.71
CA VAL A 444 -25.75 20.63 -18.00
C VAL A 444 -24.64 21.24 -17.17
N PHE A 445 -23.60 21.70 -17.82
CA PHE A 445 -22.51 22.43 -17.21
C PHE A 445 -22.64 23.94 -17.37
N VAL A 446 -22.63 24.65 -16.23
CA VAL A 446 -22.60 26.11 -16.18
C VAL A 446 -21.25 26.54 -15.59
N GLY A 447 -20.38 27.07 -16.45
CA GLY A 447 -19.02 27.48 -16.03
C GLY A 447 -18.12 27.78 -17.22
N GLU A 448 -16.87 28.13 -16.94
CA GLU A 448 -15.88 28.37 -17.99
C GLU A 448 -15.58 27.08 -18.77
N LYS A 449 -15.53 27.20 -20.10
CA LYS A 449 -15.21 26.11 -21.02
C LYS A 449 -13.81 26.33 -21.60
N PRO A 450 -12.76 25.92 -20.92
CA PRO A 450 -11.39 26.06 -21.43
C PRO A 450 -11.19 25.18 -22.68
N ASN A 451 -10.04 25.38 -23.34
CA ASN A 451 -9.66 24.50 -24.43
C ASN A 451 -9.57 23.04 -23.94
N ILE A 452 -10.43 22.17 -24.49
CA ILE A 452 -10.55 20.77 -24.09
C ILE A 452 -9.37 19.89 -24.49
N CYS A 453 -8.46 20.43 -25.33
CA CYS A 453 -7.27 19.73 -25.83
C CYS A 453 -6.02 19.88 -24.92
N LEU A 454 -6.07 20.66 -23.86
CA LEU A 454 -4.92 20.89 -22.98
C LEU A 454 -4.36 19.63 -22.29
N ASN A 455 -5.17 18.59 -22.17
CA ASN A 455 -4.75 17.32 -21.57
C ASN A 455 -4.17 16.30 -22.57
N TYR A 456 -4.03 16.65 -23.84
CA TYR A 456 -3.46 15.82 -24.92
C TYR A 456 -1.99 16.14 -25.20
N ALA A 457 -1.64 16.59 -26.40
CA ALA A 457 -0.27 16.87 -26.80
C ALA A 457 0.48 17.82 -25.84
N PRO A 458 -0.10 18.93 -25.34
CA PRO A 458 0.60 19.80 -24.40
C PRO A 458 1.05 19.07 -23.13
N LYS A 459 0.19 18.18 -22.60
CA LYS A 459 0.53 17.37 -21.42
C LYS A 459 1.58 16.31 -21.73
N MET A 460 1.53 15.67 -22.89
CA MET A 460 2.55 14.70 -23.31
C MET A 460 3.90 15.37 -23.44
N ILE A 461 3.99 16.52 -24.11
CA ILE A 461 5.21 17.32 -24.29
C ILE A 461 5.81 17.72 -22.94
N LYS A 462 4.97 18.25 -22.02
CA LYS A 462 5.40 18.61 -20.65
C LYS A 462 6.00 17.41 -19.90
N ARG A 463 5.50 16.20 -20.11
CA ARG A 463 6.02 14.97 -19.46
C ARG A 463 7.26 14.43 -20.14
N MET A 464 7.39 14.57 -21.47
CA MET A 464 8.59 14.20 -22.22
C MET A 464 9.84 14.93 -21.74
N SER A 465 9.72 16.22 -21.39
CA SER A 465 10.85 17.00 -20.91
C SER A 465 11.49 16.46 -19.63
N ASN A 466 10.78 15.56 -18.92
CA ASN A 466 11.21 15.03 -17.63
C ASN A 466 11.51 13.52 -17.67
N TYR A 467 11.49 12.87 -18.84
CA TYR A 467 11.73 11.43 -18.96
C TYR A 467 12.39 11.07 -20.29
N ASP A 468 13.37 10.19 -20.24
CA ASP A 468 14.12 9.73 -21.43
C ASP A 468 13.46 8.51 -22.08
N TYR A 469 12.55 8.75 -23.02
CA TYR A 469 11.85 7.70 -23.79
C TYR A 469 12.76 6.96 -24.79
N ASP A 470 13.95 7.46 -25.06
CA ASP A 470 14.94 6.79 -25.92
C ASP A 470 15.50 5.54 -25.23
N LYS A 471 15.77 5.63 -23.92
CA LYS A 471 16.24 4.49 -23.12
C LYS A 471 15.29 3.29 -23.13
N ILE A 472 13.99 3.53 -23.26
CA ILE A 472 12.98 2.47 -23.30
C ILE A 472 12.53 2.12 -24.73
N GLY A 473 13.16 2.70 -25.74
CA GLY A 473 13.00 2.34 -27.16
C GLY A 473 11.63 2.66 -27.76
N ILE A 474 10.94 3.72 -27.32
CA ILE A 474 9.63 4.13 -27.86
C ILE A 474 9.55 5.61 -28.27
N LYS A 475 10.68 6.32 -28.37
CA LYS A 475 10.70 7.75 -28.73
C LYS A 475 9.92 8.04 -30.02
N ASN A 476 10.14 7.27 -31.08
CA ASN A 476 9.44 7.44 -32.35
C ASN A 476 7.92 7.26 -32.23
N ILE A 477 7.49 6.33 -31.35
CA ILE A 477 6.06 6.11 -31.05
C ILE A 477 5.50 7.34 -30.33
N VAL A 478 6.25 7.89 -29.37
CA VAL A 478 5.83 9.08 -28.62
C VAL A 478 5.65 10.27 -29.55
N GLU A 479 6.62 10.54 -30.43
CA GLU A 479 6.55 11.63 -31.43
C GLU A 479 5.38 11.44 -32.39
N LYS A 480 5.11 10.20 -32.85
CA LYS A 480 3.95 9.85 -33.64
C LYS A 480 2.64 10.22 -32.93
N TYR A 481 2.51 9.85 -31.64
CA TYR A 481 1.27 10.08 -30.90
C TYR A 481 1.05 11.52 -30.48
N ILE A 482 2.10 12.30 -30.28
CA ILE A 482 1.99 13.76 -30.12
C ILE A 482 1.33 14.38 -31.36
N LYS A 483 1.82 14.01 -32.56
CA LYS A 483 1.27 14.50 -33.82
C LYS A 483 -0.20 14.07 -34.00
N ILE A 484 -0.54 12.81 -33.72
CA ILE A 484 -1.90 12.30 -33.77
C ILE A 484 -2.83 13.09 -32.82
N MET A 485 -2.36 13.43 -31.61
CA MET A 485 -3.15 14.20 -30.66
C MET A 485 -3.37 15.64 -31.12
N ASP A 486 -2.36 16.27 -31.74
CA ASP A 486 -2.51 17.60 -32.32
C ASP A 486 -3.48 17.59 -33.51
N GLU A 487 -3.36 16.62 -34.42
CA GLU A 487 -4.28 16.43 -35.54
C GLU A 487 -5.72 16.19 -35.06
N TYR A 488 -5.92 15.37 -34.02
CA TYR A 488 -7.25 15.18 -33.40
C TYR A 488 -7.82 16.49 -32.86
N CYS A 489 -7.03 17.29 -32.18
CA CYS A 489 -7.48 18.57 -31.62
C CYS A 489 -7.91 19.59 -32.71
N ILE A 490 -7.33 19.51 -33.90
CA ILE A 490 -7.63 20.41 -35.04
C ILE A 490 -8.81 19.85 -35.86
N SER A 491 -9.04 18.55 -35.83
CA SER A 491 -10.02 17.86 -36.70
C SER A 491 -11.48 18.29 -36.51
N GLY A 492 -11.81 18.93 -35.37
CA GLY A 492 -13.18 19.26 -34.98
C GLY A 492 -13.99 18.05 -34.47
N MET A 493 -13.36 16.89 -34.28
CA MET A 493 -14.01 15.67 -33.77
C MET A 493 -14.15 15.63 -32.25
N SER A 494 -13.43 16.48 -31.51
CA SER A 494 -13.55 16.58 -30.07
C SER A 494 -14.94 17.08 -29.65
N ARG A 495 -15.47 16.51 -28.55
CA ARG A 495 -16.79 16.90 -28.01
C ARG A 495 -16.67 17.31 -26.56
N GLY A 496 -17.01 18.58 -26.28
CA GLY A 496 -17.06 19.10 -24.93
C GLY A 496 -18.24 18.58 -24.13
N GLY A 497 -18.02 18.17 -22.91
CA GLY A 497 -19.01 17.72 -21.92
C GLY A 497 -18.49 17.83 -20.50
N LEU A 498 -19.36 17.54 -19.53
CA LEU A 498 -18.93 17.33 -18.15
C LEU A 498 -18.12 16.03 -18.11
N ILE A 499 -16.87 16.06 -17.65
CA ILE A 499 -16.03 14.86 -17.58
C ILE A 499 -15.60 14.52 -16.15
N HIS A 500 -15.39 13.25 -15.89
CA HIS A 500 -14.70 12.75 -14.69
C HIS A 500 -13.20 13.07 -14.75
N GLY A 501 -12.60 12.89 -15.92
CA GLY A 501 -11.19 13.16 -16.20
C GLY A 501 -10.22 12.04 -15.85
N ASP A 502 -10.67 10.97 -15.18
CA ASP A 502 -9.87 9.77 -14.90
C ASP A 502 -10.72 8.54 -14.54
N PRO A 503 -11.73 8.15 -15.38
CA PRO A 503 -12.62 7.03 -15.07
C PRO A 503 -11.98 5.67 -15.42
N VAL A 504 -10.78 5.41 -14.89
CA VAL A 504 -10.16 4.08 -14.94
C VAL A 504 -10.89 3.14 -13.98
N PHE A 505 -10.79 1.84 -14.17
CA PHE A 505 -11.53 0.87 -13.35
C PHE A 505 -11.21 0.95 -11.85
N SER A 506 -10.02 1.38 -11.48
CA SER A 506 -9.66 1.61 -10.06
C SER A 506 -10.43 2.77 -9.42
N ASN A 507 -11.03 3.66 -10.21
CA ASN A 507 -11.83 4.80 -9.75
C ASN A 507 -13.34 4.57 -9.90
N ILE A 508 -13.78 3.32 -10.16
CA ILE A 508 -15.19 2.95 -10.35
C ILE A 508 -15.56 1.87 -9.34
N PHE A 509 -16.59 2.11 -8.55
CA PHE A 509 -17.19 1.15 -7.63
C PHE A 509 -18.52 0.63 -8.17
N VAL A 510 -18.69 -0.68 -8.06
CA VAL A 510 -19.89 -1.40 -8.52
C VAL A 510 -20.53 -2.08 -7.32
N GLY A 511 -21.71 -1.58 -6.97
CA GLY A 511 -22.60 -2.15 -5.99
C GLY A 511 -24.01 -2.26 -6.57
N LYS A 512 -25.02 -1.75 -5.84
CA LYS A 512 -26.36 -1.56 -6.39
C LYS A 512 -26.34 -0.66 -7.62
N ASP A 513 -25.55 0.41 -7.55
CA ASP A 513 -25.35 1.40 -8.60
C ASP A 513 -23.86 1.52 -8.93
N VAL A 514 -23.53 2.12 -10.10
CA VAL A 514 -22.16 2.49 -10.45
C VAL A 514 -21.84 3.83 -9.81
N ARG A 515 -20.69 3.92 -9.14
CA ARG A 515 -20.22 5.12 -8.44
C ARG A 515 -18.76 5.40 -8.82
N TYR A 516 -18.42 6.68 -8.92
CA TYR A 516 -17.10 7.16 -9.32
C TYR A 516 -16.42 7.92 -8.19
N ILE A 517 -15.10 7.75 -8.07
CA ILE A 517 -14.25 8.47 -7.12
C ILE A 517 -13.06 9.10 -7.86
N ASP A 518 -12.34 10.02 -7.21
CA ASP A 518 -11.11 10.62 -7.72
C ASP A 518 -11.24 11.38 -9.05
N PRO A 519 -12.27 12.23 -9.21
CA PRO A 519 -12.40 13.04 -10.40
C PRO A 519 -11.28 14.08 -10.50
N ARG A 520 -10.93 14.48 -11.72
CA ARG A 520 -9.72 15.26 -11.95
C ARG A 520 -9.88 16.77 -11.78
N GLY A 521 -10.97 17.37 -12.26
CA GLY A 521 -11.31 18.78 -12.09
C GLY A 521 -10.33 19.80 -12.67
N LYS A 522 -9.45 19.39 -13.59
CA LYS A 522 -8.48 20.27 -14.26
C LYS A 522 -8.33 19.95 -15.75
N GLN A 523 -8.21 21.02 -16.56
CA GLN A 523 -7.78 20.97 -17.96
C GLN A 523 -6.47 21.75 -18.10
N GLY A 524 -5.36 21.03 -18.26
CA GLY A 524 -4.04 21.65 -18.07
C GLY A 524 -3.91 22.20 -16.65
N ASP A 525 -3.66 23.50 -16.54
CA ASP A 525 -3.56 24.22 -15.26
C ASP A 525 -4.88 24.93 -14.87
N TYR A 526 -5.94 24.86 -15.71
CA TYR A 526 -7.24 25.49 -15.45
C TYR A 526 -8.18 24.58 -14.66
N PHE A 527 -8.83 25.13 -13.64
CA PHE A 527 -9.89 24.43 -12.91
C PHE A 527 -11.17 24.37 -13.76
N SER A 528 -11.60 23.19 -14.16
CA SER A 528 -12.82 23.00 -14.92
C SER A 528 -13.31 21.55 -14.82
N LEU A 529 -14.64 21.40 -14.81
CA LEU A 529 -15.32 20.11 -14.98
C LEU A 529 -15.57 19.81 -16.47
N TRP A 530 -15.39 20.82 -17.34
CA TRP A 530 -15.60 20.72 -18.77
C TRP A 530 -14.37 20.19 -19.47
N GLY A 531 -14.54 19.18 -20.32
CA GLY A 531 -13.46 18.61 -21.11
C GLY A 531 -13.98 17.80 -22.27
N ASP A 532 -13.09 17.08 -22.97
CA ASP A 532 -13.47 16.21 -24.07
C ASP A 532 -14.01 14.86 -23.52
N ILE A 533 -15.24 14.49 -23.90
CA ILE A 533 -15.85 13.23 -23.46
C ILE A 533 -15.07 12.00 -23.93
N PHE A 534 -14.38 12.09 -25.06
CA PHE A 534 -13.56 10.97 -25.56
C PHE A 534 -12.28 10.75 -24.76
N TYR A 535 -11.85 11.73 -23.98
CA TYR A 535 -10.81 11.52 -22.97
C TYR A 535 -11.24 10.48 -21.93
N ASP A 536 -12.47 10.58 -21.41
CA ASP A 536 -13.01 9.65 -20.41
C ASP A 536 -13.22 8.24 -21.01
N TYR A 537 -13.80 8.14 -22.22
CA TYR A 537 -13.94 6.84 -22.90
C TYR A 537 -12.58 6.20 -23.20
N SER A 538 -11.56 6.99 -23.52
CA SER A 538 -10.20 6.49 -23.72
C SER A 538 -9.55 6.00 -22.43
N LYS A 539 -9.85 6.64 -21.29
CA LYS A 539 -9.43 6.18 -19.96
C LYS A 539 -10.09 4.84 -19.59
N LEU A 540 -11.37 4.68 -19.90
CA LEU A 540 -12.08 3.42 -19.69
C LEU A 540 -11.53 2.32 -20.60
N TYR A 541 -11.27 2.62 -21.88
CA TYR A 541 -10.65 1.67 -22.82
C TYR A 541 -9.22 1.28 -22.40
N GLN A 542 -8.44 2.22 -21.85
CA GLN A 542 -7.13 1.96 -21.25
C GLN A 542 -7.20 0.88 -20.17
N SER A 543 -8.25 0.90 -19.32
CA SER A 543 -8.49 -0.15 -18.31
C SER A 543 -8.81 -1.50 -18.93
N LEU A 544 -9.64 -1.54 -19.99
CA LEU A 544 -9.94 -2.75 -20.77
C LEU A 544 -8.70 -3.34 -21.45
N CYS A 545 -7.71 -2.52 -21.79
CA CYS A 545 -6.42 -2.98 -22.31
C CYS A 545 -5.52 -3.60 -21.25
N GLY A 546 -5.92 -3.57 -19.95
CA GLY A 546 -5.18 -4.19 -18.86
C GLY A 546 -4.34 -3.22 -18.02
N TYR A 547 -4.53 -1.91 -18.15
CA TYR A 547 -3.81 -0.91 -17.37
C TYR A 547 -3.88 -1.19 -15.86
N ASP A 548 -5.08 -1.38 -15.32
CA ASP A 548 -5.27 -1.66 -13.90
C ASP A 548 -4.68 -3.03 -13.50
N CYS A 549 -4.71 -4.02 -14.40
CA CYS A 549 -4.09 -5.34 -14.17
C CYS A 549 -2.58 -5.24 -14.01
N ILE A 550 -1.92 -4.42 -14.85
CA ILE A 550 -0.46 -4.17 -14.73
C ILE A 550 -0.14 -3.56 -13.36
N ILE A 551 -0.90 -2.56 -12.93
CA ILE A 551 -0.71 -1.90 -11.63
C ILE A 551 -0.95 -2.86 -10.47
N LEU A 552 -1.97 -3.72 -10.58
CA LEU A 552 -2.31 -4.73 -9.59
C LEU A 552 -1.39 -5.97 -9.63
N GLY A 553 -0.46 -6.06 -10.58
CA GLY A 553 0.39 -7.23 -10.77
C GLY A 553 -0.39 -8.49 -11.16
N LYS A 554 -1.54 -8.34 -11.81
CA LYS A 554 -2.44 -9.43 -12.24
C LYS A 554 -2.33 -9.64 -13.76
N GLU A 555 -2.71 -10.83 -14.20
CA GLU A 555 -2.87 -11.12 -15.63
C GLU A 555 -4.12 -10.44 -16.19
N ILE A 556 -4.08 -10.12 -17.49
CA ILE A 556 -5.25 -9.59 -18.19
C ILE A 556 -6.26 -10.73 -18.36
N PRO A 557 -7.53 -10.55 -17.96
CA PRO A 557 -8.51 -11.62 -18.00
C PRO A 557 -8.81 -12.09 -19.43
N GLN A 558 -9.17 -13.37 -19.57
CA GLN A 558 -9.38 -14.01 -20.88
C GLN A 558 -10.52 -13.36 -21.67
N ASN A 559 -11.55 -12.82 -21.00
CA ASN A 559 -12.67 -12.13 -21.66
C ASN A 559 -12.40 -10.67 -22.02
N ALA A 560 -11.20 -10.13 -21.78
CA ALA A 560 -10.85 -8.74 -22.06
C ALA A 560 -11.04 -8.36 -23.54
N GLU A 561 -10.69 -9.25 -24.47
CA GLU A 561 -10.84 -8.99 -25.92
C GLU A 561 -12.32 -8.91 -26.32
N ASP A 562 -13.18 -9.73 -25.73
CA ASP A 562 -14.62 -9.66 -25.97
C ASP A 562 -15.21 -8.35 -25.42
N LEU A 563 -14.81 -7.95 -24.21
CA LEU A 563 -15.24 -6.68 -23.62
C LEU A 563 -14.77 -5.47 -24.42
N LYS A 564 -13.54 -5.49 -24.96
CA LYS A 564 -13.04 -4.45 -25.87
C LYS A 564 -13.87 -4.35 -27.15
N ARG A 565 -14.26 -5.49 -27.70
CA ARG A 565 -15.12 -5.55 -28.91
C ARG A 565 -16.50 -4.95 -28.62
N GLU A 566 -17.11 -5.33 -27.51
CA GLU A 566 -18.42 -4.82 -27.09
C GLU A 566 -18.38 -3.31 -26.78
N PHE A 567 -17.29 -2.85 -26.16
CA PHE A 567 -17.05 -1.42 -25.94
C PHE A 567 -17.00 -0.66 -27.27
N MET A 568 -16.27 -1.17 -28.27
CA MET A 568 -16.16 -0.52 -29.58
C MET A 568 -17.46 -0.58 -30.39
N LEU A 569 -18.26 -1.63 -30.26
CA LEU A 569 -19.61 -1.69 -30.83
C LEU A 569 -20.49 -0.60 -30.21
N TRP A 570 -20.49 -0.46 -28.90
CA TRP A 570 -21.23 0.60 -28.22
C TRP A 570 -20.78 2.00 -28.65
N VAL A 571 -19.48 2.26 -28.80
CA VAL A 571 -18.95 3.53 -29.31
C VAL A 571 -19.42 3.79 -30.74
N SER A 572 -19.33 2.79 -31.59
CA SER A 572 -19.75 2.88 -33.00
C SER A 572 -21.24 3.24 -33.13
N GLU A 573 -22.09 2.62 -32.30
CA GLU A 573 -23.54 2.86 -32.30
C GLU A 573 -23.91 4.27 -31.80
N ASN A 574 -23.18 4.82 -30.84
CA ASN A 574 -23.54 6.11 -30.22
C ASN A 574 -22.82 7.31 -30.87
N TYR A 575 -21.63 7.12 -31.45
CA TYR A 575 -20.79 8.21 -31.95
C TYR A 575 -20.32 8.04 -33.39
N GLY A 576 -20.34 6.82 -33.92
CA GLY A 576 -19.85 6.48 -35.27
C GLY A 576 -18.54 5.72 -35.25
N THR A 577 -18.25 5.01 -36.32
CA THR A 577 -17.08 4.09 -36.43
C THR A 577 -15.74 4.79 -36.36
N ASP A 578 -15.62 6.04 -36.81
CA ASP A 578 -14.40 6.83 -36.81
C ASP A 578 -13.86 7.03 -35.36
N TYR A 579 -14.77 7.14 -34.39
CA TYR A 579 -14.42 7.32 -33.00
C TYR A 579 -13.78 6.08 -32.35
N CYS A 580 -13.99 4.90 -32.93
CA CYS A 580 -13.32 3.67 -32.47
C CYS A 580 -11.80 3.76 -32.66
N LYS A 581 -11.36 4.28 -33.81
CA LYS A 581 -9.93 4.51 -34.07
C LYS A 581 -9.37 5.61 -33.17
N ILE A 582 -10.11 6.72 -33.03
CA ILE A 582 -9.72 7.87 -32.21
C ILE A 582 -9.51 7.46 -30.75
N ILE A 583 -10.46 6.72 -30.15
CA ILE A 583 -10.38 6.28 -28.75
C ILE A 583 -9.15 5.39 -28.53
N LYS A 584 -8.87 4.46 -29.44
CA LYS A 584 -7.65 3.66 -29.38
C LYS A 584 -6.39 4.51 -29.40
N GLN A 585 -6.34 5.49 -30.31
CA GLN A 585 -5.19 6.40 -30.43
C GLN A 585 -5.00 7.26 -29.19
N ILE A 586 -6.08 7.86 -28.68
CA ILE A 586 -6.03 8.64 -27.44
C ILE A 586 -5.57 7.77 -26.27
N SER A 587 -6.07 6.53 -26.15
CA SER A 587 -5.68 5.61 -25.07
C SER A 587 -4.19 5.34 -25.06
N ILE A 588 -3.56 5.12 -26.21
CA ILE A 588 -2.10 4.95 -26.32
C ILE A 588 -1.36 6.21 -25.87
N GLY A 589 -1.78 7.40 -26.33
CA GLY A 589 -1.20 8.67 -25.91
C GLY A 589 -1.32 8.89 -24.38
N LEU A 590 -2.44 8.47 -23.79
CA LEU A 590 -2.65 8.54 -22.35
C LEU A 590 -1.71 7.57 -21.60
N ILE A 591 -1.53 6.34 -22.08
CA ILE A 591 -0.59 5.37 -21.48
C ILE A 591 0.85 5.87 -21.58
N ILE A 592 1.27 6.37 -22.75
CA ILE A 592 2.59 7.01 -22.92
C ILE A 592 2.81 8.11 -21.87
N SER A 593 1.80 8.96 -21.67
CA SER A 593 1.89 10.08 -20.73
C SER A 593 1.96 9.63 -19.25
N LEU A 594 1.67 8.36 -18.93
CA LEU A 594 1.73 7.81 -17.57
C LEU A 594 3.10 7.19 -17.22
N ILE A 595 3.92 6.84 -18.22
CA ILE A 595 5.24 6.21 -18.02
C ILE A 595 6.08 6.92 -16.95
N PRO A 596 6.26 8.27 -16.97
CA PRO A 596 7.12 8.95 -16.01
C PRO A 596 6.68 8.91 -14.54
N ILE A 597 5.47 8.42 -14.26
CA ILE A 597 4.90 8.38 -12.91
C ILE A 597 4.78 6.97 -12.33
N HIS A 598 5.25 5.97 -13.07
CA HIS A 598 5.27 4.57 -12.64
C HIS A 598 6.70 4.07 -12.37
N ASP A 599 6.82 2.98 -11.61
CA ASP A 599 8.09 2.29 -11.36
C ASP A 599 8.60 1.52 -12.61
N ASP A 600 9.89 1.20 -12.62
CA ASP A 600 10.55 0.59 -13.77
C ASP A 600 9.94 -0.77 -14.18
N ASN A 601 9.45 -1.57 -13.23
CA ASN A 601 8.82 -2.87 -13.52
C ASN A 601 7.51 -2.70 -14.29
N ASN A 602 6.71 -1.70 -13.93
CA ASN A 602 5.47 -1.39 -14.62
C ASN A 602 5.74 -0.71 -15.97
N VAL A 603 6.79 0.12 -16.06
CA VAL A 603 7.21 0.77 -17.31
C VAL A 603 7.47 -0.27 -18.41
N VAL A 604 8.19 -1.37 -18.12
CA VAL A 604 8.44 -2.42 -19.11
C VAL A 604 7.13 -2.98 -19.68
N LYS A 605 6.17 -3.30 -18.82
CA LYS A 605 4.86 -3.84 -19.23
C LYS A 605 4.03 -2.83 -20.02
N PHE A 606 4.09 -1.54 -19.63
CA PHE A 606 3.41 -0.48 -20.40
C PHE A 606 4.02 -0.27 -21.77
N VAL A 607 5.34 -0.38 -21.91
CA VAL A 607 6.03 -0.32 -23.21
C VAL A 607 5.59 -1.48 -24.13
N GLU A 608 5.49 -2.69 -23.61
CA GLU A 608 4.98 -3.85 -24.35
C GLU A 608 3.52 -3.63 -24.78
N MET A 609 2.66 -3.13 -23.87
CA MET A 609 1.26 -2.79 -24.16
C MET A 609 1.16 -1.72 -25.25
N ILE A 610 1.95 -0.65 -25.18
CA ILE A 610 1.99 0.43 -26.17
C ILE A 610 2.36 -0.12 -27.55
N LYS A 611 3.44 -0.92 -27.65
CA LYS A 611 3.89 -1.53 -28.90
C LYS A 611 2.83 -2.44 -29.51
N LYS A 612 2.16 -3.26 -28.68
CA LYS A 612 1.06 -4.12 -29.11
C LYS A 612 -0.10 -3.29 -29.65
N LEU A 613 -0.59 -2.33 -28.89
CA LEU A 613 -1.73 -1.49 -29.29
C LEU A 613 -1.41 -0.63 -30.53
N ASP A 614 -0.19 -0.13 -30.68
CA ASP A 614 0.25 0.63 -31.85
C ASP A 614 0.21 -0.25 -33.12
N SER A 615 0.60 -1.51 -33.02
CA SER A 615 0.54 -2.47 -34.12
C SER A 615 -0.88 -2.87 -34.53
N GLU A 616 -1.87 -2.74 -33.64
CA GLU A 616 -3.28 -3.05 -33.91
C GLU A 616 -4.06 -1.90 -34.60
N ILE A 617 -3.45 -0.71 -34.73
CA ILE A 617 -4.08 0.47 -35.33
C ILE A 617 -3.70 0.64 -36.81
N VAL A 618 -2.67 -0.04 -37.27
CA VAL A 618 -2.16 0.04 -38.66
C VAL A 618 -3.16 -0.50 -39.68
#